data_5eb28d9c6a495861c6558fa924a26a6c
#
_entry.id   5eb28d9c6a495861c6558fa924a26a6c
#
_cell.length_a   1.000
_cell.length_b   1.000
_cell.length_c   1.000
_cell.angle_alpha   90.00
_cell.angle_beta   90.00
_cell.angle_gamma   90.00
#
_symmetry.space_group_name_H-M   'P 1'
#
loop_
_entity.id
_entity.type
_entity.pdbx_description
1 polymer ?
#
loop_
_entity_poly.entity_id
_entity_poly.type
_entity_poly.pdbx_seq_one_letter_code
_entity_poly.pdbx_strand_id
1 'polypeptide(L)'
;MASTGGLLEAALTRQNLQAAWKRVKANKGAAGVDGLDIEQTAQAIRQNWPDIRQELLAGNYRPSPVRKVLIPKPDGSQRELGIPTVLDRLIQQALLQVLQPLIDPTFSKHSHGFRPGRRAHDAVKAARGYVQSGKRVVVDVDLAKFFDRVNHDILIDRLKKRISDAGVIRLIRAYLNAGIMDGGVAVDRHLGTPQGGPLSPLLANVLLDEVDKALEARGLCFARYADDCNVYVSSRRAGERVMVHLRKLYTGLKLQINEAKSAVASAFGRKFLGYELWVAKGKEVKCAVAYKALDNFKARTRQLTRRSGGRSMAQVVEKLRPYLFGWKAYFGMAQTPRVWRELDEWLRHRLRAIQLKHWKRPKAIYRELKVLGASEDVANQVAGNCHRWWRNSDGVIKRVLTIAYFDRLGVPRLS
;
A
#
# COMPACT_ATOMS: atom_id res chain seq x y z
N MET A 1 -25.92 11.04 22.52
CA MET A 1 -24.45 10.99 22.38
C MET A 1 -23.95 10.02 23.43
N ALA A 2 -23.33 8.89 23.05
CA ALA A 2 -22.74 7.96 24.01
C ALA A 2 -21.63 8.71 24.77
N SER A 3 -21.58 8.53 26.10
CA SER A 3 -20.54 9.08 26.96
C SER A 3 -19.18 8.60 26.41
N THR A 4 -18.38 9.53 25.90
CA THR A 4 -17.01 9.26 25.40
C THR A 4 -15.96 9.43 26.52
N GLY A 5 -16.38 9.36 27.80
CA GLY A 5 -15.48 9.28 28.95
C GLY A 5 -15.04 7.83 29.19
N GLY A 6 -13.86 7.62 29.71
CA GLY A 6 -13.32 6.29 30.02
C GLY A 6 -12.76 5.50 28.83
N LEU A 7 -12.46 6.19 27.71
CA LEU A 7 -11.88 5.54 26.53
C LEU A 7 -10.44 5.08 26.78
N LEU A 8 -9.69 5.84 27.60
CA LEU A 8 -8.35 5.44 27.97
C LEU A 8 -8.37 4.15 28.81
N GLU A 9 -9.25 4.08 29.81
CA GLU A 9 -9.43 2.89 30.63
C GLU A 9 -9.87 1.70 29.78
N ALA A 10 -10.83 1.90 28.85
CA ALA A 10 -11.26 0.89 27.92
C ALA A 10 -10.10 0.36 27.05
N ALA A 11 -9.22 1.26 26.58
CA ALA A 11 -8.03 0.88 25.82
C ALA A 11 -7.06 0.04 26.64
N LEU A 12 -6.95 0.28 27.94
CA LEU A 12 -6.04 -0.39 28.89
C LEU A 12 -6.65 -1.64 29.54
N THR A 13 -7.83 -2.07 29.13
CA THR A 13 -8.39 -3.35 29.62
C THR A 13 -7.55 -4.55 29.14
N ARG A 14 -7.48 -5.58 29.97
CA ARG A 14 -6.71 -6.81 29.68
C ARG A 14 -7.12 -7.41 28.33
N GLN A 15 -8.42 -7.49 28.06
CA GLN A 15 -8.94 -8.06 26.82
C GLN A 15 -8.48 -7.28 25.59
N ASN A 16 -8.60 -5.95 25.64
CA ASN A 16 -8.19 -5.08 24.53
C ASN A 16 -6.67 -5.11 24.29
N LEU A 17 -5.87 -5.13 25.36
CA LEU A 17 -4.41 -5.25 25.28
C LEU A 17 -3.95 -6.58 24.70
N GLN A 18 -4.60 -7.69 25.06
CA GLN A 18 -4.31 -9.00 24.47
C GLN A 18 -4.61 -9.01 22.96
N ALA A 19 -5.73 -8.43 22.53
CA ALA A 19 -6.06 -8.28 21.11
C ALA A 19 -5.07 -7.39 20.39
N ALA A 20 -4.66 -6.28 20.99
CA ALA A 20 -3.63 -5.37 20.46
C ALA A 20 -2.27 -6.07 20.33
N TRP A 21 -1.85 -6.79 21.36
CA TRP A 21 -0.61 -7.57 21.34
C TRP A 21 -0.57 -8.60 20.22
N LYS A 22 -1.67 -9.36 20.04
CA LYS A 22 -1.79 -10.33 18.94
C LYS A 22 -1.56 -9.68 17.58
N ARG A 23 -2.09 -8.47 17.35
CA ARG A 23 -1.90 -7.72 16.11
C ARG A 23 -0.45 -7.22 15.94
N VAL A 24 0.13 -6.66 17.01
CA VAL A 24 1.53 -6.19 16.99
C VAL A 24 2.48 -7.33 16.70
N LYS A 25 2.28 -8.51 17.35
CA LYS A 25 3.09 -9.71 17.12
C LYS A 25 2.93 -10.24 15.68
N ALA A 26 1.71 -10.25 15.13
CA ALA A 26 1.45 -10.72 13.76
C ALA A 26 2.16 -9.87 12.69
N ASN A 27 2.36 -8.57 12.95
CA ASN A 27 3.03 -7.66 12.02
C ASN A 27 4.55 -7.85 11.95
N LYS A 28 5.15 -8.60 12.88
CA LYS A 28 6.61 -8.90 12.91
C LYS A 28 7.49 -7.67 12.69
N GLY A 29 7.09 -6.51 13.23
CA GLY A 29 7.79 -5.24 13.01
C GLY A 29 9.13 -5.17 13.71
N ALA A 30 10.08 -4.44 13.15
CA ALA A 30 11.42 -4.24 13.70
C ALA A 30 11.39 -3.50 15.06
N ALA A 31 12.46 -3.63 15.86
CA ALA A 31 12.67 -2.90 17.11
C ALA A 31 12.67 -1.37 16.89
N GLY A 32 12.23 -0.61 17.90
CA GLY A 32 12.31 0.84 17.94
C GLY A 32 13.69 1.37 18.30
N VAL A 33 13.72 2.53 18.97
CA VAL A 33 14.96 3.16 19.46
C VAL A 33 15.57 2.43 20.67
N ASP A 34 14.73 1.72 21.41
CA ASP A 34 15.11 0.89 22.56
C ASP A 34 15.86 -0.40 22.18
N GLY A 35 15.86 -0.74 20.90
CA GLY A 35 16.48 -1.97 20.40
C GLY A 35 15.75 -3.25 20.78
N LEU A 36 14.65 -3.17 21.55
CA LEU A 36 13.91 -4.35 22.03
C LEU A 36 13.05 -4.94 20.92
N ASP A 37 13.19 -6.22 20.69
CA ASP A 37 12.31 -6.99 19.81
C ASP A 37 10.96 -7.31 20.49
N ILE A 38 10.10 -8.05 19.79
CA ILE A 38 8.76 -8.39 20.28
C ILE A 38 8.83 -9.28 21.54
N GLU A 39 9.79 -10.20 21.61
CA GLU A 39 9.90 -11.15 22.73
C GLU A 39 10.51 -10.51 23.97
N GLN A 40 11.56 -9.72 23.78
CA GLN A 40 12.18 -8.91 24.84
C GLN A 40 11.18 -7.90 25.42
N THR A 41 10.41 -7.22 24.56
CA THR A 41 9.36 -6.29 25.00
C THR A 41 8.25 -7.02 25.77
N ALA A 42 7.88 -8.25 25.37
CA ALA A 42 6.90 -9.04 26.12
C ALA A 42 7.35 -9.34 27.56
N GLN A 43 8.65 -9.61 27.76
CA GLN A 43 9.20 -9.81 29.09
C GLN A 43 9.20 -8.53 29.92
N ALA A 44 9.65 -7.40 29.33
CA ALA A 44 9.66 -6.11 30.00
C ALA A 44 8.25 -5.66 30.40
N ILE A 45 7.25 -5.85 29.54
CA ILE A 45 5.85 -5.52 29.85
C ILE A 45 5.31 -6.35 31.03
N ARG A 46 5.64 -7.64 31.13
CA ARG A 46 5.19 -8.47 32.25
C ARG A 46 5.68 -7.98 33.60
N GLN A 47 6.88 -7.41 33.64
CA GLN A 47 7.49 -6.89 34.86
C GLN A 47 6.99 -5.49 35.22
N ASN A 48 6.86 -4.60 34.23
CA ASN A 48 6.67 -3.16 34.44
C ASN A 48 5.26 -2.66 34.10
N TRP A 49 4.32 -3.55 33.71
CA TRP A 49 2.99 -3.12 33.28
C TRP A 49 2.19 -2.32 34.32
N PRO A 50 2.22 -2.65 35.64
CA PRO A 50 1.50 -1.85 36.62
C PRO A 50 1.94 -0.39 36.61
N ASP A 51 3.25 -0.12 36.56
CA ASP A 51 3.81 1.23 36.55
C ASP A 51 3.49 1.96 35.24
N ILE A 52 3.69 1.30 34.10
CA ILE A 52 3.32 1.85 32.77
C ILE A 52 1.84 2.21 32.74
N ARG A 53 0.96 1.36 33.26
CA ARG A 53 -0.48 1.61 33.31
C ARG A 53 -0.80 2.80 34.20
N GLN A 54 -0.16 2.94 35.35
CA GLN A 54 -0.31 4.07 36.26
C GLN A 54 0.11 5.37 35.57
N GLU A 55 1.28 5.40 34.92
CA GLU A 55 1.75 6.57 34.17
C GLU A 55 0.77 6.98 33.05
N LEU A 56 0.22 5.99 32.32
CA LEU A 56 -0.78 6.25 31.25
C LEU A 56 -2.04 6.90 31.81
N LEU A 57 -2.59 6.38 32.91
CA LEU A 57 -3.79 6.89 33.56
C LEU A 57 -3.54 8.27 34.21
N ALA A 58 -2.39 8.47 34.82
CA ALA A 58 -1.99 9.75 35.39
C ALA A 58 -1.67 10.81 34.31
N GLY A 59 -1.49 10.40 33.04
CA GLY A 59 -1.12 11.30 31.95
C GLY A 59 0.35 11.70 31.94
N ASN A 60 1.20 10.97 32.65
CA ASN A 60 2.65 11.19 32.78
C ASN A 60 3.48 10.35 31.78
N TYR A 61 2.84 9.41 31.11
CA TYR A 61 3.52 8.55 30.13
C TYR A 61 4.19 9.37 29.03
N ARG A 62 5.48 9.11 28.80
CA ARG A 62 6.31 9.75 27.77
C ARG A 62 6.62 8.75 26.66
N PRO A 63 5.99 8.85 25.49
CA PRO A 63 6.36 8.00 24.35
C PRO A 63 7.83 8.19 23.96
N SER A 64 8.48 7.12 23.56
CA SER A 64 9.84 7.17 23.02
C SER A 64 9.87 7.86 21.65
N PRO A 65 10.96 8.55 21.27
CA PRO A 65 11.17 8.99 19.90
C PRO A 65 11.09 7.83 18.92
N VAL A 66 10.61 8.06 17.71
CA VAL A 66 10.59 7.02 16.69
C VAL A 66 11.96 6.86 16.03
N ARG A 67 12.37 5.62 15.73
CA ARG A 67 13.61 5.34 15.01
C ARG A 67 13.42 5.66 13.53
N LYS A 68 14.25 6.55 12.98
CA LYS A 68 14.24 6.93 11.56
C LYS A 68 14.78 5.80 10.69
N VAL A 69 14.05 5.48 9.63
CA VAL A 69 14.51 4.58 8.57
C VAL A 69 14.16 5.18 7.21
N LEU A 70 15.14 5.22 6.31
CA LEU A 70 14.96 5.71 4.95
C LEU A 70 14.68 4.56 4.00
N ILE A 71 13.57 4.61 3.28
CA ILE A 71 13.19 3.63 2.26
C ILE A 71 13.29 4.27 0.87
N PRO A 72 14.06 3.68 -0.07
CA PRO A 72 14.16 4.21 -1.42
C PRO A 72 12.83 4.09 -2.16
N LYS A 73 12.42 5.17 -2.82
CA LYS A 73 11.27 5.17 -3.73
C LYS A 73 11.71 4.79 -5.15
N PRO A 74 10.76 4.34 -6.00
CA PRO A 74 11.06 4.02 -7.40
C PRO A 74 11.57 5.20 -8.25
N ASP A 75 11.34 6.43 -7.80
CA ASP A 75 11.80 7.67 -8.46
C ASP A 75 13.20 8.12 -7.99
N GLY A 76 13.87 7.31 -7.17
CA GLY A 76 15.20 7.61 -6.60
C GLY A 76 15.16 8.47 -5.34
N SER A 77 14.01 9.07 -4.99
CA SER A 77 13.85 9.79 -3.73
C SER A 77 13.72 8.83 -2.55
N GLN A 78 13.89 9.33 -1.33
CA GLN A 78 13.74 8.55 -0.12
C GLN A 78 12.42 8.89 0.59
N ARG A 79 11.84 7.86 1.23
CA ARG A 79 10.72 8.00 2.15
C ARG A 79 11.21 7.76 3.56
N GLU A 80 10.95 8.72 4.42
CA GLU A 80 11.25 8.59 5.84
C GLU A 80 10.14 7.81 6.54
N LEU A 81 10.51 6.74 7.26
CA LEU A 81 9.63 6.02 8.17
C LEU A 81 10.12 6.23 9.60
N GLY A 82 9.17 6.45 10.52
CA GLY A 82 9.43 6.42 11.96
C GLY A 82 8.96 5.11 12.55
N ILE A 83 9.86 4.32 13.11
CA ILE A 83 9.54 3.05 13.77
C ILE A 83 9.39 3.30 15.28
N PRO A 84 8.16 3.27 15.86
CA PRO A 84 7.95 3.35 17.29
C PRO A 84 8.49 2.11 18.00
N THR A 85 8.75 2.18 19.31
CA THR A 85 9.03 1.02 20.14
C THR A 85 7.89 0.00 20.06
N VAL A 86 8.16 -1.26 20.40
CA VAL A 86 7.12 -2.30 20.41
C VAL A 86 6.05 -1.97 21.47
N LEU A 87 6.44 -1.40 22.60
CA LEU A 87 5.52 -0.92 23.65
C LEU A 87 4.62 0.20 23.11
N ASP A 88 5.18 1.23 22.48
CA ASP A 88 4.38 2.32 21.91
C ASP A 88 3.43 1.84 20.82
N ARG A 89 3.85 0.86 20.01
CA ARG A 89 2.95 0.22 19.04
C ARG A 89 1.81 -0.54 19.70
N LEU A 90 2.05 -1.20 20.85
CA LEU A 90 1.00 -1.86 21.62
C LEU A 90 -0.02 -0.85 22.12
N ILE A 91 0.43 0.25 22.75
CA ILE A 91 -0.46 1.27 23.30
C ILE A 91 -1.25 1.96 22.18
N GLN A 92 -0.58 2.36 21.08
CA GLN A 92 -1.26 2.95 19.93
C GLN A 92 -2.28 1.99 19.30
N GLN A 93 -1.97 0.69 19.22
CA GLN A 93 -2.89 -0.33 18.71
C GLN A 93 -4.09 -0.52 19.64
N ALA A 94 -3.88 -0.48 20.95
CA ALA A 94 -4.95 -0.56 21.93
C ALA A 94 -5.90 0.66 21.83
N LEU A 95 -5.36 1.87 21.71
CA LEU A 95 -6.13 3.09 21.44
C LEU A 95 -6.89 2.99 20.11
N LEU A 96 -6.25 2.53 19.05
CA LEU A 96 -6.88 2.39 17.72
C LEU A 96 -8.13 1.51 17.79
N GLN A 97 -8.08 0.40 18.51
CA GLN A 97 -9.20 -0.54 18.64
C GLN A 97 -10.43 0.06 19.29
N VAL A 98 -10.24 1.01 20.22
CA VAL A 98 -11.33 1.72 20.91
C VAL A 98 -11.81 2.92 20.10
N LEU A 99 -10.89 3.67 19.49
CA LEU A 99 -11.24 4.90 18.76
C LEU A 99 -11.84 4.64 17.39
N GLN A 100 -11.35 3.63 16.68
CA GLN A 100 -11.76 3.36 15.29
C GLN A 100 -13.27 3.08 15.17
N PRO A 101 -13.91 2.24 15.99
CA PRO A 101 -15.35 2.00 15.92
C PRO A 101 -16.20 3.26 16.18
N LEU A 102 -15.69 4.20 16.95
CA LEU A 102 -16.38 5.47 17.28
C LEU A 102 -16.22 6.50 16.17
N ILE A 103 -15.02 6.62 15.61
CA ILE A 103 -14.67 7.69 14.68
C ILE A 103 -14.98 7.29 13.23
N ASP A 104 -14.68 6.05 12.81
CA ASP A 104 -14.82 5.63 11.42
C ASP A 104 -16.22 5.80 10.82
N PRO A 105 -17.34 5.55 11.54
CA PRO A 105 -18.68 5.80 11.03
C PRO A 105 -18.97 7.27 10.69
N THR A 106 -18.21 8.22 11.28
CA THR A 106 -18.40 9.65 11.03
C THR A 106 -17.74 10.14 9.74
N PHE A 107 -16.85 9.35 9.16
CA PHE A 107 -16.14 9.73 7.94
C PHE A 107 -17.03 9.66 6.70
N SER A 108 -16.69 10.49 5.71
CA SER A 108 -17.31 10.48 4.39
C SER A 108 -17.38 9.07 3.79
N LYS A 109 -18.49 8.77 3.12
CA LYS A 109 -18.62 7.53 2.32
C LYS A 109 -17.65 7.47 1.14
N HIS A 110 -17.11 8.59 0.71
CA HIS A 110 -16.17 8.72 -0.40
C HIS A 110 -14.70 8.58 0.02
N SER A 111 -14.44 8.44 1.34
CA SER A 111 -13.13 8.12 1.90
C SER A 111 -12.96 6.60 2.01
N HIS A 112 -11.95 6.04 1.37
CA HIS A 112 -11.74 4.59 1.28
C HIS A 112 -10.43 4.10 1.95
N GLY A 113 -9.38 4.94 1.99
CA GLY A 113 -8.08 4.55 2.53
C GLY A 113 -8.05 4.40 4.03
N PHE A 114 -7.31 3.40 4.54
CA PHE A 114 -7.09 3.16 5.97
C PHE A 114 -8.35 2.91 6.80
N ARG A 115 -9.41 2.43 6.18
CA ARG A 115 -10.69 2.19 6.85
C ARG A 115 -11.06 0.72 6.86
N PRO A 116 -11.66 0.20 7.95
CA PRO A 116 -12.13 -1.18 8.02
C PRO A 116 -13.16 -1.48 6.92
N GLY A 117 -13.03 -2.66 6.31
CA GLY A 117 -13.98 -3.11 5.29
C GLY A 117 -13.95 -2.36 3.96
N ARG A 118 -13.07 -1.36 3.78
CA ARG A 118 -12.91 -0.60 2.55
C ARG A 118 -11.58 -0.92 1.86
N ARG A 119 -11.62 -0.98 0.53
CA ARG A 119 -10.49 -1.38 -0.31
C ARG A 119 -10.19 -0.33 -1.38
N ALA A 120 -8.97 -0.35 -1.90
CA ALA A 120 -8.61 0.47 -3.07
C ALA A 120 -9.53 0.22 -4.27
N HIS A 121 -10.00 -1.03 -4.44
CA HIS A 121 -10.97 -1.39 -5.48
C HIS A 121 -12.29 -0.62 -5.38
N ASP A 122 -12.75 -0.30 -4.17
CA ASP A 122 -14.01 0.43 -3.97
C ASP A 122 -13.85 1.89 -4.43
N ALA A 123 -12.69 2.51 -4.15
CA ALA A 123 -12.36 3.83 -4.66
C ALA A 123 -12.28 3.86 -6.19
N VAL A 124 -11.65 2.86 -6.82
CA VAL A 124 -11.55 2.74 -8.28
C VAL A 124 -12.92 2.48 -8.91
N LYS A 125 -13.78 1.65 -8.30
CA LYS A 125 -15.17 1.43 -8.75
C LYS A 125 -16.00 2.71 -8.68
N ALA A 126 -15.88 3.49 -7.60
CA ALA A 126 -16.53 4.78 -7.46
C ALA A 126 -16.07 5.74 -8.56
N ALA A 127 -14.76 5.88 -8.76
CA ALA A 127 -14.17 6.67 -9.83
C ALA A 127 -14.70 6.30 -11.22
N ARG A 128 -14.74 4.99 -11.54
CA ARG A 128 -15.32 4.47 -12.78
C ARG A 128 -16.80 4.86 -12.93
N GLY A 129 -17.58 4.72 -11.86
CA GLY A 129 -18.99 5.10 -11.85
C GLY A 129 -19.22 6.59 -12.13
N TYR A 130 -18.40 7.47 -11.55
CA TYR A 130 -18.47 8.91 -11.82
C TYR A 130 -18.11 9.25 -13.27
N VAL A 131 -17.07 8.62 -13.82
CA VAL A 131 -16.69 8.84 -15.23
C VAL A 131 -17.74 8.27 -16.18
N GLN A 132 -18.35 7.12 -15.87
CA GLN A 132 -19.46 6.53 -16.61
C GLN A 132 -20.70 7.45 -16.62
N SER A 133 -20.97 8.16 -15.52
CA SER A 133 -22.07 9.15 -15.43
C SER A 133 -21.77 10.48 -16.13
N GLY A 134 -20.68 10.58 -16.90
CA GLY A 134 -20.35 11.76 -17.71
C GLY A 134 -19.36 12.74 -17.06
N LYS A 135 -18.86 12.50 -15.84
CA LYS A 135 -17.86 13.33 -15.18
C LYS A 135 -16.44 12.94 -15.64
N ARG A 136 -16.08 13.36 -16.85
CA ARG A 136 -14.87 12.92 -17.56
C ARG A 136 -13.62 13.76 -17.30
N VAL A 137 -13.73 14.78 -16.46
CA VAL A 137 -12.59 15.59 -16.02
C VAL A 137 -12.30 15.24 -14.57
N VAL A 138 -11.05 15.00 -14.26
CA VAL A 138 -10.56 14.71 -12.90
C VAL A 138 -9.70 15.87 -12.39
N VAL A 139 -9.96 16.28 -11.17
CA VAL A 139 -9.06 17.09 -10.34
C VAL A 139 -8.29 16.13 -9.47
N ASP A 140 -7.07 15.84 -9.87
CA ASP A 140 -6.16 14.91 -9.20
C ASP A 140 -5.23 15.72 -8.30
N VAL A 141 -5.29 15.46 -7.00
CA VAL A 141 -4.52 16.20 -5.99
C VAL A 141 -3.60 15.25 -5.23
N ASP A 142 -2.31 15.55 -5.32
CA ASP A 142 -1.22 14.94 -4.52
C ASP A 142 -0.78 15.94 -3.46
N LEU A 143 -0.65 15.51 -2.21
CA LEU A 143 -0.18 16.36 -1.11
C LEU A 143 1.34 16.24 -0.93
N ALA A 144 2.01 17.37 -0.79
CA ALA A 144 3.45 17.40 -0.59
C ALA A 144 3.81 16.98 0.83
N LYS A 145 4.43 15.80 0.99
CA LYS A 145 4.91 15.28 2.28
C LYS A 145 3.83 15.35 3.37
N PHE A 146 2.63 14.84 3.06
CA PHE A 146 1.45 14.97 3.92
C PHE A 146 1.73 14.63 5.39
N PHE A 147 2.27 13.43 5.67
CA PHE A 147 2.52 13.00 7.04
C PHE A 147 3.54 13.88 7.80
N ASP A 148 4.47 14.52 7.08
CA ASP A 148 5.50 15.36 7.69
C ASP A 148 4.99 16.78 8.00
N ARG A 149 3.81 17.15 7.48
CA ARG A 149 3.24 18.50 7.55
C ARG A 149 1.97 18.61 8.39
N VAL A 150 1.51 17.50 8.99
CA VAL A 150 0.34 17.51 9.85
C VAL A 150 0.55 18.50 11.01
N ASN A 151 -0.29 19.52 11.08
CA ASN A 151 -0.27 20.46 12.20
C ASN A 151 -0.94 19.82 13.41
N HIS A 152 -0.21 19.71 14.52
CA HIS A 152 -0.66 19.03 15.74
C HIS A 152 -1.88 19.71 16.36
N ASP A 153 -1.90 21.04 16.43
CA ASP A 153 -2.99 21.78 17.07
C ASP A 153 -4.30 21.64 16.29
N ILE A 154 -4.23 21.75 14.96
CA ILE A 154 -5.39 21.53 14.09
C ILE A 154 -5.91 20.10 14.25
N LEU A 155 -5.03 19.10 14.22
CA LEU A 155 -5.43 17.70 14.38
C LEU A 155 -6.09 17.45 15.75
N ILE A 156 -5.49 17.95 16.83
CA ILE A 156 -6.03 17.82 18.20
C ILE A 156 -7.38 18.52 18.32
N ASP A 157 -7.56 19.70 17.72
CA ASP A 157 -8.86 20.37 17.71
C ASP A 157 -9.94 19.51 17.01
N ARG A 158 -9.60 18.89 15.89
CA ARG A 158 -10.52 17.99 15.17
C ARG A 158 -10.84 16.71 15.94
N LEU A 159 -9.89 16.19 16.72
CA LEU A 159 -10.13 15.08 17.64
C LEU A 159 -11.05 15.45 18.79
N LYS A 160 -10.83 16.61 19.43
CA LYS A 160 -11.67 17.12 20.54
C LYS A 160 -13.14 17.28 20.14
N LYS A 161 -13.45 17.52 18.87
CA LYS A 161 -14.82 17.57 18.37
C LYS A 161 -15.51 16.21 18.31
N ARG A 162 -14.75 15.11 18.42
CA ARG A 162 -15.22 13.72 18.27
C ARG A 162 -15.13 12.90 19.55
N ILE A 163 -14.17 13.21 20.40
CA ILE A 163 -13.91 12.51 21.65
C ILE A 163 -13.68 13.53 22.77
N SER A 164 -14.27 13.28 23.93
CA SER A 164 -14.17 14.13 25.11
C SER A 164 -13.16 13.64 26.15
N ASP A 165 -12.58 12.44 25.97
CA ASP A 165 -11.60 11.86 26.89
C ASP A 165 -10.27 12.63 26.84
N ALA A 166 -10.03 13.40 27.90
CA ALA A 166 -8.83 14.25 28.02
C ALA A 166 -7.54 13.41 28.14
N GLY A 167 -7.60 12.20 28.70
CA GLY A 167 -6.48 11.28 28.82
C GLY A 167 -6.02 10.78 27.45
N VAL A 168 -6.97 10.38 26.62
CA VAL A 168 -6.71 9.97 25.22
C VAL A 168 -6.12 11.13 24.40
N ILE A 169 -6.70 12.33 24.51
CA ILE A 169 -6.21 13.52 23.79
C ILE A 169 -4.77 13.86 24.21
N ARG A 170 -4.47 13.84 25.51
CA ARG A 170 -3.09 14.07 26.01
C ARG A 170 -2.11 13.04 25.47
N LEU A 171 -2.49 11.77 25.51
CA LEU A 171 -1.63 10.69 25.07
C LEU A 171 -1.37 10.76 23.55
N ILE A 172 -2.39 11.05 22.73
CA ILE A 172 -2.19 11.28 21.30
C ILE A 172 -1.26 12.46 21.06
N ARG A 173 -1.42 13.57 21.81
CA ARG A 173 -0.53 14.73 21.73
C ARG A 173 0.91 14.35 22.08
N ALA A 174 1.10 13.55 23.12
CA ALA A 174 2.42 13.06 23.50
C ALA A 174 3.06 12.23 22.37
N TYR A 175 2.31 11.36 21.69
CA TYR A 175 2.79 10.63 20.50
C TYR A 175 3.16 11.53 19.32
N LEU A 176 2.41 12.60 19.09
CA LEU A 176 2.73 13.57 18.03
C LEU A 176 4.04 14.33 18.33
N ASN A 177 4.30 14.62 19.60
CA ASN A 177 5.47 15.36 20.07
C ASN A 177 6.70 14.48 20.35
N ALA A 178 6.58 13.14 20.28
CA ALA A 178 7.64 12.21 20.69
C ALA A 178 8.96 12.32 19.92
N GLY A 179 9.01 13.10 18.83
CA GLY A 179 10.22 13.34 18.08
C GLY A 179 10.69 12.15 17.23
N ILE A 180 11.83 12.35 16.58
CA ILE A 180 12.52 11.32 15.77
C ILE A 180 13.94 11.17 16.26
N MET A 181 14.42 9.94 16.38
CA MET A 181 15.83 9.62 16.61
C MET A 181 16.53 9.49 15.27
N ASP A 182 17.45 10.40 14.99
CA ASP A 182 18.30 10.42 13.79
C ASP A 182 19.77 10.39 14.22
N GLY A 183 20.52 9.35 13.83
CA GLY A 183 21.93 9.21 14.14
C GLY A 183 22.28 9.25 15.64
N GLY A 184 21.37 8.85 16.53
CA GLY A 184 21.57 8.86 18.00
C GLY A 184 21.15 10.17 18.68
N VAL A 185 20.67 11.16 17.92
CA VAL A 185 20.17 12.44 18.47
C VAL A 185 18.65 12.48 18.32
N ALA A 186 17.96 12.79 19.44
CA ALA A 186 16.52 13.03 19.41
C ALA A 186 16.25 14.44 18.87
N VAL A 187 15.48 14.52 17.79
CA VAL A 187 15.04 15.79 17.18
C VAL A 187 13.57 15.96 17.48
N ASP A 188 13.22 17.06 18.14
CA ASP A 188 11.84 17.41 18.43
C ASP A 188 11.05 17.67 17.15
N ARG A 189 9.79 17.23 17.14
CA ARG A 189 8.86 17.52 16.04
C ARG A 189 7.74 18.43 16.54
N HIS A 190 7.59 19.56 15.89
CA HIS A 190 6.46 20.46 16.06
C HIS A 190 5.38 20.27 14.99
N LEU A 191 5.68 19.49 13.96
CA LEU A 191 4.81 19.16 12.84
C LEU A 191 4.99 17.69 12.44
N GLY A 192 3.93 17.12 11.87
CA GLY A 192 3.96 15.77 11.30
C GLY A 192 3.51 14.68 12.27
N THR A 193 3.13 13.57 11.69
CA THR A 193 2.86 12.32 12.40
C THR A 193 3.80 11.25 11.86
N PRO A 194 4.44 10.44 12.72
CA PRO A 194 5.37 9.41 12.25
C PRO A 194 4.69 8.45 11.28
N GLN A 195 5.28 8.24 10.10
CA GLN A 195 4.83 7.20 9.18
C GLN A 195 5.30 5.85 9.73
N GLY A 196 4.37 5.04 10.26
CA GLY A 196 4.67 3.70 10.78
C GLY A 196 3.97 3.35 12.10
N GLY A 197 3.43 4.32 12.80
CA GLY A 197 2.60 4.07 13.99
C GLY A 197 1.19 3.58 13.64
N PRO A 198 0.58 2.69 14.46
CA PRO A 198 -0.78 2.19 14.22
C PRO A 198 -1.87 3.27 14.18
N LEU A 199 -1.73 4.35 14.93
CA LEU A 199 -2.71 5.45 14.98
C LEU A 199 -2.64 6.40 13.77
N SER A 200 -1.48 6.56 13.15
CA SER A 200 -1.27 7.58 12.11
C SER A 200 -2.28 7.52 10.97
N PRO A 201 -2.73 6.35 10.48
CA PRO A 201 -3.76 6.26 9.45
C PRO A 201 -5.13 6.82 9.87
N LEU A 202 -5.56 6.55 11.11
CA LEU A 202 -6.82 7.09 11.65
C LEU A 202 -6.72 8.61 11.81
N LEU A 203 -5.62 9.11 12.35
CA LEU A 203 -5.37 10.54 12.54
C LEU A 203 -5.33 11.29 11.20
N ALA A 204 -4.73 10.70 10.17
CA ALA A 204 -4.75 11.23 8.81
C ALA A 204 -6.19 11.40 8.29
N ASN A 205 -7.04 10.38 8.47
CA ASN A 205 -8.44 10.47 8.08
C ASN A 205 -9.23 11.50 8.89
N VAL A 206 -8.97 11.64 10.19
CA VAL A 206 -9.59 12.70 11.03
C VAL A 206 -9.30 14.10 10.48
N LEU A 207 -8.06 14.36 10.08
CA LEU A 207 -7.66 15.65 9.54
C LEU A 207 -8.30 15.91 8.16
N LEU A 208 -8.27 14.92 7.27
CA LEU A 208 -8.73 15.05 5.88
C LEU A 208 -10.25 14.99 5.72
N ASP A 209 -10.98 14.50 6.73
CA ASP A 209 -12.45 14.46 6.70
C ASP A 209 -13.09 15.85 6.58
N GLU A 210 -12.40 16.90 7.00
CA GLU A 210 -12.86 18.28 6.78
C GLU A 210 -12.95 18.62 5.29
N VAL A 211 -11.96 18.20 4.51
CA VAL A 211 -11.97 18.36 3.06
C VAL A 211 -13.07 17.50 2.44
N ASP A 212 -13.21 16.25 2.89
CA ASP A 212 -14.28 15.36 2.43
C ASP A 212 -15.67 15.96 2.65
N LYS A 213 -15.94 16.49 3.87
CA LYS A 213 -17.22 17.13 4.21
C LYS A 213 -17.48 18.38 3.40
N ALA A 214 -16.45 19.19 3.13
CA ALA A 214 -16.58 20.37 2.28
C ALA A 214 -16.89 20.02 0.82
N LEU A 215 -16.35 18.91 0.30
CA LEU A 215 -16.68 18.39 -1.03
C LEU A 215 -18.10 17.82 -1.06
N GLU A 216 -18.52 17.06 -0.05
CA GLU A 216 -19.87 16.52 0.09
C GLU A 216 -20.93 17.63 0.14
N ALA A 217 -20.71 18.66 0.96
CA ALA A 217 -21.62 19.81 1.10
C ALA A 217 -21.87 20.54 -0.23
N ARG A 218 -20.95 20.40 -1.20
CA ARG A 218 -21.09 20.95 -2.56
C ARG A 218 -21.64 19.95 -3.58
N GLY A 219 -22.02 18.75 -3.15
CA GLY A 219 -22.52 17.70 -4.02
C GLY A 219 -21.48 17.18 -5.03
N LEU A 220 -20.18 17.34 -4.74
CA LEU A 220 -19.10 16.91 -5.63
C LEU A 220 -18.88 15.41 -5.56
N CYS A 221 -18.61 14.79 -6.71
CA CYS A 221 -18.25 13.39 -6.80
C CYS A 221 -16.74 13.24 -6.64
N PHE A 222 -16.31 12.50 -5.63
CA PHE A 222 -14.89 12.29 -5.39
C PHE A 222 -14.61 10.90 -4.82
N ALA A 223 -13.37 10.48 -4.90
CA ALA A 223 -12.87 9.28 -4.24
C ALA A 223 -11.52 9.63 -3.61
N ARG A 224 -11.42 9.48 -2.29
CA ARG A 224 -10.18 9.68 -1.55
C ARG A 224 -9.66 8.34 -1.02
N TYR A 225 -8.36 8.09 -1.20
CA TYR A 225 -7.66 6.96 -0.61
C TYR A 225 -6.40 7.46 0.09
N ALA A 226 -6.44 7.55 1.41
CA ALA A 226 -5.42 8.22 2.22
C ALA A 226 -5.27 9.70 1.81
N ASP A 227 -4.09 10.12 1.37
CA ASP A 227 -3.76 11.45 0.87
C ASP A 227 -4.07 11.66 -0.63
N ASP A 228 -4.27 10.58 -1.39
CA ASP A 228 -4.69 10.66 -2.81
C ASP A 228 -6.18 11.03 -2.90
N CYS A 229 -6.50 12.20 -3.47
CA CYS A 229 -7.87 12.67 -3.64
C CYS A 229 -8.16 13.03 -5.10
N ASN A 230 -9.14 12.34 -5.69
CA ASN A 230 -9.61 12.59 -7.05
C ASN A 230 -11.05 13.08 -7.05
N VAL A 231 -11.29 14.30 -7.55
CA VAL A 231 -12.64 14.87 -7.72
C VAL A 231 -13.02 14.84 -9.18
N TYR A 232 -14.22 14.34 -9.49
CA TYR A 232 -14.71 14.14 -10.86
C TYR A 232 -15.77 15.16 -11.23
N VAL A 233 -15.58 15.86 -12.33
CA VAL A 233 -16.46 16.94 -12.81
C VAL A 233 -16.73 16.82 -14.32
N SER A 234 -17.75 17.54 -14.81
CA SER A 234 -18.19 17.46 -16.20
C SER A 234 -17.38 18.34 -17.16
N SER A 235 -16.71 19.39 -16.66
CA SER A 235 -15.95 20.31 -17.51
C SER A 235 -14.63 20.76 -16.87
N ARG A 236 -13.66 21.16 -17.69
CA ARG A 236 -12.36 21.68 -17.23
C ARG A 236 -12.53 22.93 -16.36
N ARG A 237 -13.42 23.87 -16.77
CA ARG A 237 -13.70 25.08 -15.99
C ARG A 237 -14.24 24.76 -14.59
N ALA A 238 -15.10 23.74 -14.46
CA ALA A 238 -15.55 23.26 -13.15
C ALA A 238 -14.39 22.69 -12.34
N GLY A 239 -13.49 21.91 -12.97
CA GLY A 239 -12.30 21.36 -12.34
C GLY A 239 -11.37 22.43 -11.82
N GLU A 240 -11.11 23.48 -12.58
CA GLU A 240 -10.26 24.59 -12.17
C GLU A 240 -10.83 25.31 -10.94
N ARG A 241 -12.14 25.53 -10.89
CA ARG A 241 -12.81 26.08 -9.69
C ARG A 241 -12.68 25.17 -8.48
N VAL A 242 -12.84 23.86 -8.67
CA VAL A 242 -12.63 22.88 -7.59
C VAL A 242 -11.18 22.87 -7.12
N MET A 243 -10.21 22.94 -8.00
CA MET A 243 -8.79 23.01 -7.65
C MET A 243 -8.49 24.25 -6.78
N VAL A 244 -9.02 25.42 -7.17
CA VAL A 244 -8.88 26.64 -6.35
C VAL A 244 -9.49 26.47 -4.96
N HIS A 245 -10.65 25.82 -4.89
CA HIS A 245 -11.30 25.54 -3.59
C HIS A 245 -10.48 24.57 -2.72
N LEU A 246 -9.98 23.50 -3.31
CA LEU A 246 -9.13 22.53 -2.61
C LEU A 246 -7.84 23.17 -2.07
N ARG A 247 -7.21 24.08 -2.85
CA ARG A 247 -6.07 24.86 -2.36
C ARG A 247 -6.42 25.63 -1.08
N LYS A 248 -7.55 26.30 -1.05
CA LYS A 248 -8.00 27.04 0.15
C LYS A 248 -8.23 26.11 1.35
N LEU A 249 -8.88 24.96 1.12
CA LEU A 249 -9.13 23.98 2.18
C LEU A 249 -7.82 23.41 2.75
N TYR A 250 -6.91 22.97 1.90
CA TYR A 250 -5.62 22.42 2.34
C TYR A 250 -4.73 23.49 3.00
N THR A 251 -4.74 24.72 2.49
CA THR A 251 -4.02 25.84 3.15
C THR A 251 -4.58 26.11 4.55
N GLY A 252 -5.91 26.04 4.75
CA GLY A 252 -6.55 26.13 6.06
C GLY A 252 -6.09 25.03 7.04
N LEU A 253 -5.79 23.85 6.54
CA LEU A 253 -5.20 22.75 7.30
C LEU A 253 -3.66 22.82 7.42
N LYS A 254 -3.02 23.87 6.93
CA LYS A 254 -1.57 24.03 6.82
C LYS A 254 -0.89 22.93 6.00
N LEU A 255 -1.63 22.33 5.07
CA LEU A 255 -1.13 21.35 4.11
C LEU A 255 -0.81 22.03 2.78
N GLN A 256 0.09 21.42 1.99
CA GLN A 256 0.48 21.92 0.68
C GLN A 256 0.17 20.92 -0.43
N ILE A 257 -0.42 21.41 -1.51
CA ILE A 257 -0.59 20.64 -2.74
C ILE A 257 0.75 20.57 -3.47
N ASN A 258 1.08 19.40 -3.99
CA ASN A 258 2.20 19.22 -4.90
C ASN A 258 1.78 19.63 -6.31
N GLU A 259 2.03 20.87 -6.68
CA GLU A 259 1.59 21.45 -7.96
C GLU A 259 2.17 20.69 -9.18
N ALA A 260 3.38 20.12 -9.05
CA ALA A 260 3.99 19.36 -10.14
C ALA A 260 3.31 18.01 -10.43
N LYS A 261 2.62 17.46 -9.45
CA LYS A 261 1.93 16.17 -9.57
C LYS A 261 0.41 16.31 -9.67
N SER A 262 -0.15 17.43 -9.18
CA SER A 262 -1.57 17.71 -9.22
C SER A 262 -2.01 18.33 -10.54
N ALA A 263 -3.20 17.99 -11.03
CA ALA A 263 -3.69 18.54 -12.29
C ALA A 263 -5.21 18.46 -12.42
N VAL A 264 -5.73 19.36 -13.26
CA VAL A 264 -7.08 19.25 -13.83
C VAL A 264 -6.94 18.70 -15.25
N ALA A 265 -7.35 17.46 -15.47
CA ALA A 265 -7.11 16.74 -16.71
C ALA A 265 -8.27 15.82 -17.09
N SER A 266 -8.19 15.20 -18.28
CA SER A 266 -9.06 14.08 -18.62
C SER A 266 -8.91 12.94 -17.59
N ALA A 267 -10.03 12.34 -17.19
CA ALA A 267 -10.02 11.15 -16.34
C ALA A 267 -9.46 9.91 -17.05
N PHE A 268 -9.41 9.94 -18.39
CA PHE A 268 -8.82 8.87 -19.19
C PHE A 268 -7.31 9.03 -19.30
N GLY A 269 -6.58 7.91 -19.14
CA GLY A 269 -5.11 7.92 -19.15
C GLY A 269 -4.48 8.50 -17.86
N ARG A 270 -5.30 8.90 -16.88
CA ARG A 270 -4.82 9.34 -15.57
C ARG A 270 -4.84 8.18 -14.59
N LYS A 271 -3.70 7.97 -13.92
CA LYS A 271 -3.54 6.87 -12.98
C LYS A 271 -4.23 7.20 -11.64
N PHE A 272 -5.05 6.28 -11.14
CA PHE A 272 -5.57 6.30 -9.77
C PHE A 272 -5.39 4.91 -9.13
N LEU A 273 -4.66 4.83 -8.04
CA LEU A 273 -4.36 3.59 -7.31
C LEU A 273 -3.83 2.44 -8.20
N GLY A 274 -2.98 2.77 -9.16
CA GLY A 274 -2.39 1.80 -10.09
C GLY A 274 -3.28 1.40 -11.26
N TYR A 275 -4.50 1.93 -11.36
CA TYR A 275 -5.41 1.73 -12.48
C TYR A 275 -5.50 2.98 -13.35
N GLU A 276 -5.92 2.80 -14.59
CA GLU A 276 -6.32 3.83 -15.54
C GLU A 276 -7.71 3.50 -16.08
N LEU A 277 -8.48 4.54 -16.41
CA LEU A 277 -9.79 4.38 -17.02
C LEU A 277 -9.69 4.55 -18.54
N TRP A 278 -10.47 3.78 -19.29
CA TRP A 278 -10.59 3.87 -20.75
C TRP A 278 -12.01 3.59 -21.20
N VAL A 279 -12.34 4.01 -22.43
CA VAL A 279 -13.68 3.82 -23.02
C VAL A 279 -13.64 2.67 -24.01
N ALA A 280 -14.45 1.65 -23.79
CA ALA A 280 -14.65 0.53 -24.72
C ALA A 280 -15.68 0.89 -25.82
N LYS A 281 -15.76 0.03 -26.83
CA LYS A 281 -16.87 0.09 -27.81
C LYS A 281 -18.21 0.06 -27.06
N GLY A 282 -19.16 0.90 -27.44
CA GLY A 282 -20.43 1.07 -26.72
C GLY A 282 -20.40 2.08 -25.56
N LYS A 283 -19.35 2.91 -25.45
CA LYS A 283 -19.19 3.97 -24.46
C LYS A 283 -19.09 3.49 -22.99
N GLU A 284 -18.87 2.20 -22.77
CA GLU A 284 -18.64 1.65 -21.44
C GLU A 284 -17.26 2.06 -20.92
N VAL A 285 -17.19 2.59 -19.68
CA VAL A 285 -15.94 2.92 -19.02
C VAL A 285 -15.39 1.67 -18.33
N LYS A 286 -14.16 1.30 -18.65
CA LYS A 286 -13.46 0.13 -18.14
C LYS A 286 -12.17 0.53 -17.44
N CYS A 287 -11.65 -0.40 -16.58
CA CYS A 287 -10.38 -0.24 -15.90
C CYS A 287 -9.28 -1.01 -16.65
N ALA A 288 -8.11 -0.40 -16.76
CA ALA A 288 -6.87 -1.02 -17.20
C ALA A 288 -5.83 -0.93 -16.08
N VAL A 289 -4.82 -1.77 -16.15
CA VAL A 289 -3.62 -1.62 -15.29
C VAL A 289 -2.80 -0.46 -15.83
N ALA A 290 -2.43 0.49 -14.97
CA ALA A 290 -1.60 1.63 -15.37
C ALA A 290 -0.22 1.18 -15.86
N TYR A 291 0.31 1.85 -16.87
CA TYR A 291 1.59 1.50 -17.51
C TYR A 291 2.72 1.33 -16.48
N LYS A 292 2.87 2.26 -15.53
CA LYS A 292 3.89 2.18 -14.47
C LYS A 292 3.74 0.94 -13.58
N ALA A 293 2.51 0.46 -13.36
CA ALA A 293 2.28 -0.76 -12.60
C ALA A 293 2.72 -2.01 -13.37
N LEU A 294 2.50 -2.02 -14.70
CA LEU A 294 3.01 -3.07 -15.59
C LEU A 294 4.54 -3.09 -15.64
N ASP A 295 5.18 -1.93 -15.71
CA ASP A 295 6.65 -1.84 -15.67
C ASP A 295 7.22 -2.35 -14.35
N ASN A 296 6.62 -1.96 -13.23
CA ASN A 296 7.01 -2.45 -11.92
C ASN A 296 6.83 -3.97 -11.80
N PHE A 297 5.73 -4.51 -12.35
CA PHE A 297 5.51 -5.95 -12.43
C PHE A 297 6.65 -6.64 -13.19
N LYS A 298 6.96 -6.14 -14.38
CA LYS A 298 8.04 -6.70 -15.23
C LYS A 298 9.40 -6.58 -14.53
N ALA A 299 9.70 -5.45 -13.91
CA ALA A 299 10.94 -5.24 -13.17
C ALA A 299 11.08 -6.22 -11.99
N ARG A 300 10.05 -6.36 -11.18
CA ARG A 300 10.06 -7.30 -10.05
C ARG A 300 10.14 -8.75 -10.50
N THR A 301 9.40 -9.12 -11.54
CA THR A 301 9.47 -10.45 -12.13
C THR A 301 10.87 -10.76 -12.67
N ARG A 302 11.56 -9.78 -13.32
CA ARG A 302 12.96 -9.93 -13.74
C ARG A 302 13.89 -10.23 -12.57
N GLN A 303 13.73 -9.55 -11.44
CA GLN A 303 14.52 -9.80 -10.22
C GLN A 303 14.28 -11.22 -9.67
N LEU A 304 13.03 -11.64 -9.57
CA LEU A 304 12.65 -12.97 -9.06
C LEU A 304 13.12 -14.10 -9.99
N THR A 305 13.14 -13.84 -11.30
CA THR A 305 13.53 -14.78 -12.35
C THR A 305 14.93 -14.51 -12.92
N ARG A 306 15.87 -14.06 -12.08
CA ARG A 306 17.27 -13.89 -12.50
C ARG A 306 17.90 -15.24 -12.85
N ARG A 307 18.45 -15.36 -14.07
CA ARG A 307 19.08 -16.57 -14.57
C ARG A 307 20.41 -16.92 -13.90
N SER A 308 21.08 -15.93 -13.31
CA SER A 308 22.39 -16.07 -12.64
C SER A 308 22.30 -16.24 -11.13
N GLY A 309 21.13 -16.53 -10.59
CA GLY A 309 20.89 -16.54 -9.14
C GLY A 309 21.19 -17.87 -8.43
N GLY A 310 21.71 -18.91 -9.11
CA GLY A 310 22.01 -20.22 -8.49
C GLY A 310 20.78 -20.98 -7.95
N ARG A 311 19.56 -20.60 -8.34
CA ARG A 311 18.31 -21.18 -7.83
C ARG A 311 17.77 -22.25 -8.75
N SER A 312 17.26 -23.34 -8.19
CA SER A 312 16.48 -24.34 -8.93
C SER A 312 15.16 -23.74 -9.46
N MET A 313 14.54 -24.41 -10.44
CA MET A 313 13.23 -23.98 -10.96
C MET A 313 12.17 -23.96 -9.84
N ALA A 314 12.17 -24.96 -8.96
CA ALA A 314 11.26 -25.02 -7.82
C ALA A 314 11.40 -23.79 -6.90
N GLN A 315 12.63 -23.40 -6.55
CA GLN A 315 12.89 -22.20 -5.74
C GLN A 315 12.50 -20.89 -6.46
N VAL A 316 12.64 -20.82 -7.78
CA VAL A 316 12.16 -19.67 -8.56
C VAL A 316 10.64 -19.58 -8.49
N VAL A 317 9.95 -20.71 -8.69
CA VAL A 317 8.48 -20.78 -8.66
C VAL A 317 7.95 -20.45 -7.26
N GLU A 318 8.56 -21.00 -6.21
CA GLU A 318 8.19 -20.73 -4.81
C GLU A 318 8.20 -19.23 -4.49
N LYS A 319 9.25 -18.50 -4.90
CA LYS A 319 9.35 -17.05 -4.70
C LYS A 319 8.44 -16.23 -5.61
N LEU A 320 8.17 -16.71 -6.81
CA LEU A 320 7.36 -16.04 -7.81
C LEU A 320 5.86 -16.15 -7.48
N ARG A 321 5.43 -17.30 -6.99
CA ARG A 321 4.02 -17.63 -6.75
C ARG A 321 3.27 -16.63 -5.86
N PRO A 322 3.73 -16.27 -4.64
CA PRO A 322 3.04 -15.32 -3.79
C PRO A 322 2.96 -13.94 -4.43
N TYR A 323 4.00 -13.52 -5.17
CA TYR A 323 4.00 -12.26 -5.89
C TYR A 323 2.93 -12.22 -6.99
N LEU A 324 2.83 -13.27 -7.81
CA LEU A 324 1.83 -13.36 -8.88
C LEU A 324 0.40 -13.39 -8.33
N PHE A 325 0.16 -14.15 -7.26
CA PHE A 325 -1.15 -14.18 -6.61
C PHE A 325 -1.55 -12.83 -6.04
N GLY A 326 -0.66 -12.17 -5.31
CA GLY A 326 -0.92 -10.84 -4.75
C GLY A 326 -1.18 -9.80 -5.83
N TRP A 327 -0.39 -9.84 -6.92
CA TRP A 327 -0.55 -8.91 -8.03
C TRP A 327 -1.85 -9.16 -8.80
N LYS A 328 -2.21 -10.41 -9.09
CA LYS A 328 -3.48 -10.79 -9.71
C LYS A 328 -4.67 -10.41 -8.82
N ALA A 329 -4.60 -10.67 -7.51
CA ALA A 329 -5.65 -10.33 -6.57
C ALA A 329 -5.90 -8.80 -6.54
N TYR A 330 -4.84 -7.99 -6.64
CA TYR A 330 -4.98 -6.54 -6.68
C TYR A 330 -5.48 -6.03 -8.04
N PHE A 331 -4.89 -6.47 -9.16
CA PHE A 331 -5.20 -5.95 -10.50
C PHE A 331 -6.27 -6.74 -11.25
N GLY A 332 -6.84 -7.80 -10.69
CA GLY A 332 -7.83 -8.66 -11.36
C GLY A 332 -9.12 -7.95 -11.78
N MET A 333 -9.37 -6.75 -11.28
CA MET A 333 -10.49 -5.91 -11.70
C MET A 333 -10.28 -5.25 -13.08
N ALA A 334 -9.04 -5.26 -13.60
CA ALA A 334 -8.74 -4.67 -14.91
C ALA A 334 -9.33 -5.51 -16.05
N GLN A 335 -10.07 -4.84 -16.92
CA GLN A 335 -10.82 -5.45 -18.02
C GLN A 335 -10.00 -5.40 -19.33
N THR A 336 -8.79 -5.94 -19.29
CA THR A 336 -7.82 -5.96 -20.39
C THR A 336 -7.28 -7.36 -20.66
N PRO A 337 -8.09 -8.31 -21.22
CA PRO A 337 -7.69 -9.71 -21.39
C PRO A 337 -6.42 -9.90 -22.21
N ARG A 338 -6.17 -9.03 -23.18
CA ARG A 338 -4.96 -9.05 -24.01
C ARG A 338 -3.70 -8.84 -23.16
N VAL A 339 -3.72 -7.85 -22.26
CA VAL A 339 -2.58 -7.56 -21.36
C VAL A 339 -2.25 -8.76 -20.48
N TRP A 340 -3.27 -9.43 -19.95
CA TRP A 340 -3.09 -10.62 -19.12
C TRP A 340 -2.40 -11.76 -19.90
N ARG A 341 -2.85 -12.03 -21.12
CA ARG A 341 -2.24 -13.05 -21.98
C ARG A 341 -0.80 -12.69 -22.35
N GLU A 342 -0.53 -11.45 -22.73
CA GLU A 342 0.83 -10.97 -23.04
C GLU A 342 1.78 -11.12 -21.84
N LEU A 343 1.31 -10.83 -20.63
CA LEU A 343 2.10 -11.02 -19.40
C LEU A 343 2.36 -12.49 -19.11
N ASP A 344 1.37 -13.36 -19.30
CA ASP A 344 1.52 -14.80 -19.15
C ASP A 344 2.51 -15.39 -20.16
N GLU A 345 2.45 -14.99 -21.43
CA GLU A 345 3.38 -15.41 -22.47
C GLU A 345 4.80 -14.94 -22.14
N TRP A 346 4.97 -13.69 -21.79
CA TRP A 346 6.25 -13.12 -21.41
C TRP A 346 6.85 -13.81 -20.18
N LEU A 347 6.05 -14.13 -19.18
CA LEU A 347 6.50 -14.86 -18.00
C LEU A 347 6.99 -16.26 -18.36
N ARG A 348 6.22 -17.02 -19.15
CA ARG A 348 6.60 -18.38 -19.59
C ARG A 348 7.85 -18.37 -20.48
N HIS A 349 7.98 -17.36 -21.33
CA HIS A 349 9.22 -17.13 -22.09
C HIS A 349 10.43 -17.01 -21.15
N ARG A 350 10.34 -16.23 -20.10
CA ARG A 350 11.41 -16.10 -19.10
C ARG A 350 11.71 -17.42 -18.37
N LEU A 351 10.70 -18.16 -17.98
CA LEU A 351 10.87 -19.44 -17.29
C LEU A 351 11.50 -20.49 -18.19
N ARG A 352 11.12 -20.56 -19.48
CA ARG A 352 11.80 -21.40 -20.48
C ARG A 352 13.28 -21.05 -20.62
N ALA A 353 13.60 -19.76 -20.64
CA ALA A 353 15.00 -19.32 -20.70
C ALA A 353 15.82 -19.73 -19.46
N ILE A 354 15.20 -19.78 -18.28
CA ILE A 354 15.82 -20.30 -17.06
C ILE A 354 16.03 -21.82 -17.19
N GLN A 355 15.01 -22.54 -17.65
CA GLN A 355 15.09 -24.00 -17.81
C GLN A 355 16.19 -24.39 -18.76
N LEU A 356 16.30 -23.74 -19.91
CA LEU A 356 17.40 -23.96 -20.86
C LEU A 356 18.77 -23.69 -20.24
N LYS A 357 18.88 -22.66 -19.38
CA LYS A 357 20.13 -22.39 -18.67
C LYS A 357 20.46 -23.46 -17.63
N HIS A 358 19.48 -24.04 -16.97
CA HIS A 358 19.69 -25.14 -16.01
C HIS A 358 20.21 -26.39 -16.73
N TRP A 359 19.64 -26.72 -17.86
CA TRP A 359 20.13 -27.86 -18.67
C TRP A 359 21.50 -27.61 -19.30
N LYS A 360 21.82 -26.38 -19.68
CA LYS A 360 23.11 -25.81 -20.05
C LYS A 360 23.75 -26.44 -21.31
N ARG A 361 23.97 -27.78 -21.34
CA ARG A 361 24.70 -28.51 -22.41
C ARG A 361 23.73 -29.06 -23.47
N PRO A 362 24.10 -29.07 -24.76
CA PRO A 362 23.24 -29.60 -25.84
C PRO A 362 22.72 -31.00 -25.54
N LYS A 363 23.60 -31.91 -25.12
CA LYS A 363 23.23 -33.32 -24.79
C LYS A 363 22.19 -33.38 -23.66
N ALA A 364 22.31 -32.52 -22.62
CA ALA A 364 21.34 -32.47 -21.54
C ALA A 364 20.02 -31.89 -22.02
N ILE A 365 20.03 -30.80 -22.78
CA ILE A 365 18.81 -30.18 -23.35
C ILE A 365 18.06 -31.21 -24.19
N TYR A 366 18.76 -31.92 -25.09
CA TYR A 366 18.18 -32.97 -25.92
C TYR A 366 17.52 -34.05 -25.05
N ARG A 367 18.28 -34.65 -24.12
CA ARG A 367 17.80 -35.72 -23.24
C ARG A 367 16.55 -35.32 -22.47
N GLU A 368 16.59 -34.15 -21.81
CA GLU A 368 15.47 -33.68 -21.02
C GLU A 368 14.22 -33.37 -21.84
N LEU A 369 14.39 -32.85 -23.06
CA LEU A 369 13.28 -32.63 -23.98
C LEU A 369 12.68 -33.96 -24.46
N LYS A 370 13.51 -34.98 -24.73
CA LYS A 370 13.02 -36.33 -25.09
C LYS A 370 12.22 -36.96 -23.96
N VAL A 371 12.70 -36.85 -22.72
CA VAL A 371 11.95 -37.27 -21.50
C VAL A 371 10.60 -36.58 -21.39
N LEU A 372 10.51 -35.33 -21.80
CA LEU A 372 9.27 -34.56 -21.82
C LEU A 372 8.37 -34.80 -23.04
N GLY A 373 8.75 -35.76 -23.92
CA GLY A 373 7.96 -36.18 -25.09
C GLY A 373 8.17 -35.32 -26.33
N ALA A 374 9.31 -34.61 -26.44
CA ALA A 374 9.67 -33.89 -27.67
C ALA A 374 9.93 -34.83 -28.85
N SER A 375 9.51 -34.42 -30.06
CA SER A 375 9.97 -35.06 -31.28
C SER A 375 11.49 -34.91 -31.48
N GLU A 376 12.09 -35.78 -32.30
CA GLU A 376 13.52 -35.73 -32.61
C GLU A 376 13.93 -34.35 -33.13
N ASP A 377 13.18 -33.82 -34.09
CA ASP A 377 13.45 -32.52 -34.72
C ASP A 377 13.43 -31.38 -33.73
N VAL A 378 12.43 -31.33 -32.85
CA VAL A 378 12.30 -30.29 -31.82
C VAL A 378 13.46 -30.38 -30.84
N ALA A 379 13.81 -31.59 -30.37
CA ALA A 379 14.90 -31.80 -29.44
C ALA A 379 16.25 -31.35 -30.03
N ASN A 380 16.54 -31.77 -31.29
CA ASN A 380 17.75 -31.39 -32.02
C ASN A 380 17.82 -29.86 -32.27
N GLN A 381 16.75 -29.27 -32.76
CA GLN A 381 16.69 -27.81 -33.03
C GLN A 381 16.93 -26.98 -31.76
N VAL A 382 16.31 -27.35 -30.65
CA VAL A 382 16.49 -26.63 -29.38
C VAL A 382 17.89 -26.86 -28.82
N ALA A 383 18.43 -28.09 -28.88
CA ALA A 383 19.76 -28.40 -28.39
C ALA A 383 20.87 -27.71 -29.24
N GLY A 384 20.72 -27.66 -30.55
CA GLY A 384 21.64 -26.94 -31.45
C GLY A 384 21.71 -25.43 -31.19
N ASN A 385 20.63 -24.84 -30.71
CA ASN A 385 20.55 -23.39 -30.36
C ASN A 385 20.85 -23.09 -28.87
N CYS A 386 21.54 -23.96 -28.14
CA CYS A 386 21.75 -23.87 -26.69
C CYS A 386 22.40 -22.57 -26.22
N HIS A 387 23.21 -21.88 -27.02
CA HIS A 387 23.87 -20.61 -26.68
C HIS A 387 22.94 -19.39 -26.83
N ARG A 388 21.83 -19.48 -27.54
CA ARG A 388 20.88 -18.42 -27.82
C ARG A 388 19.63 -18.53 -26.91
N TRP A 389 19.81 -18.66 -25.63
CA TRP A 389 18.73 -19.02 -24.68
C TRP A 389 17.46 -18.19 -24.82
N TRP A 390 17.60 -16.87 -24.96
CA TRP A 390 16.43 -16.00 -25.04
C TRP A 390 15.63 -16.25 -26.32
N ARG A 391 16.29 -16.25 -27.46
CA ARG A 391 15.62 -16.54 -28.74
C ARG A 391 15.08 -17.98 -28.79
N ASN A 392 15.83 -18.94 -28.28
CA ASN A 392 15.45 -20.34 -28.25
C ASN A 392 14.24 -20.59 -27.32
N SER A 393 14.12 -19.84 -26.22
CA SER A 393 13.00 -19.96 -25.27
C SER A 393 11.66 -19.46 -25.84
N ASP A 394 11.65 -18.79 -26.98
CA ASP A 394 10.44 -18.32 -27.68
C ASP A 394 10.09 -19.11 -28.94
N GLY A 395 10.94 -20.06 -29.32
CA GLY A 395 10.79 -20.90 -30.50
C GLY A 395 9.96 -22.17 -30.27
N VAL A 396 10.34 -23.24 -30.96
CA VAL A 396 9.66 -24.55 -30.96
C VAL A 396 9.56 -25.22 -29.58
N ILE A 397 10.41 -24.86 -28.66
CA ILE A 397 10.38 -25.31 -27.25
C ILE A 397 9.01 -25.08 -26.58
N LYS A 398 8.21 -24.13 -27.06
CA LYS A 398 6.85 -23.89 -26.60
C LYS A 398 5.93 -25.09 -26.72
N ARG A 399 6.24 -25.99 -27.68
CA ARG A 399 5.48 -27.22 -27.90
C ARG A 399 5.71 -28.27 -26.79
N VAL A 400 6.84 -28.17 -26.08
CA VAL A 400 7.23 -29.09 -25.00
C VAL A 400 7.04 -28.42 -23.64
N LEU A 401 7.69 -27.28 -23.41
CA LEU A 401 7.52 -26.48 -22.19
C LEU A 401 6.30 -25.58 -22.35
N THR A 402 5.13 -26.21 -22.34
CA THR A 402 3.83 -25.57 -22.54
C THR A 402 3.39 -24.77 -21.29
N ILE A 403 2.27 -24.07 -21.40
CA ILE A 403 1.62 -23.43 -20.23
C ILE A 403 1.30 -24.49 -19.17
N ALA A 404 0.73 -25.63 -19.58
CA ALA A 404 0.38 -26.74 -18.68
C ALA A 404 1.60 -27.34 -17.95
N TYR A 405 2.78 -27.34 -18.59
CA TYR A 405 4.03 -27.74 -17.92
C TYR A 405 4.33 -26.84 -16.72
N PHE A 406 4.26 -25.52 -16.89
CA PHE A 406 4.51 -24.57 -15.80
C PHE A 406 3.38 -24.53 -14.76
N ASP A 407 2.16 -24.79 -15.16
CA ASP A 407 1.03 -24.92 -14.22
C ASP A 407 1.25 -26.10 -13.26
N ARG A 408 1.75 -27.25 -13.77
CA ARG A 408 2.14 -28.42 -12.95
C ARG A 408 3.28 -28.10 -11.99
N LEU A 409 4.18 -27.17 -12.34
CA LEU A 409 5.21 -26.67 -11.44
C LEU A 409 4.68 -25.65 -10.41
N GLY A 410 3.40 -25.30 -10.47
CA GLY A 410 2.75 -24.39 -9.53
C GLY A 410 2.85 -22.90 -9.92
N VAL A 411 3.14 -22.56 -11.17
CA VAL A 411 3.14 -21.17 -11.66
C VAL A 411 1.71 -20.73 -11.94
N PRO A 412 1.16 -19.72 -11.23
CA PRO A 412 -0.18 -19.23 -11.47
C PRO A 412 -0.36 -18.62 -12.85
N ARG A 413 -1.57 -18.70 -13.42
CA ARG A 413 -1.95 -17.91 -14.59
C ARG A 413 -2.47 -16.55 -14.15
N LEU A 414 -2.13 -15.53 -14.92
CA LEU A 414 -2.67 -14.17 -14.75
C LEU A 414 -3.97 -14.00 -15.54
N SER A 415 -4.06 -14.63 -16.71
CA SER A 415 -5.25 -14.66 -17.56
C SER A 415 -6.37 -15.55 -17.01
#